data_29226678917bf99fc841da91fd590126
#
_entry.id   29226678917bf99fc841da91fd590126
#
_cell.length_a   1.000
_cell.length_b   1.000
_cell.length_c   1.000
_cell.angle_alpha   90.00
_cell.angle_beta   90.00
_cell.angle_gamma   90.00
#
_symmetry.space_group_name_H-M   'P 1'
#
loop_
_entity.id
_entity.type
_entity.pdbx_description
1 polymer ?
#
loop_
_entity_poly.entity_id
_entity_poly.type
_entity_poly.pdbx_seq_one_letter_code
_entity_poly.pdbx_strand_id
1 'polypeptide(L)'
;MKKRFLSVLLCASMAAASLAACSSGASSSATTAAPQTTAAQSETTAKAEETTAKAADTAGEKLVVGFAQIGQESGWRDAETLSIQTYASENGDKVELLFADAQQKQENQIKAIKNFIEQGVDVIGLAPVVETGWDQVFAEAQEAGIPIILLDRRADVSEDLYATFIGSDFIEEGKMAAKEMAKLIGEEGKIVELEGTVGASAATDRKTGFDDEIKASYPKIEIIASQTGDFTRAQGKEVMESFLKSNKDIKGVYAHNDDMALGAIEAIKEAGLKPGEDIKIVSIDGVRAIFEAMAAGEANCTVECNPLLGPLLFETAAKLKAGESVEKWVKSVDGVFTADMAAEALPNRKY
;
A
#
# COMPACT_ATOMS: atom_id res chain seq x y z
N MET A 1 -18.50 11.86 -52.36
CA MET A 1 -18.25 13.30 -52.57
C MET A 1 -17.11 13.73 -51.66
N LYS A 2 -16.06 14.18 -52.32
CA LYS A 2 -14.80 14.65 -51.73
C LYS A 2 -15.02 15.96 -50.96
N LYS A 3 -14.33 16.20 -49.88
CA LYS A 3 -13.68 17.48 -49.56
C LYS A 3 -12.55 17.29 -48.54
N ARG A 4 -11.34 17.45 -49.08
CA ARG A 4 -10.06 17.71 -48.37
C ARG A 4 -10.04 19.20 -47.98
N PHE A 5 -9.41 19.55 -46.89
CA PHE A 5 -8.63 20.77 -46.66
C PHE A 5 -7.50 20.44 -45.70
N LEU A 6 -6.49 20.79 -46.03
CA LEU A 6 -5.06 20.96 -46.18
C LEU A 6 -4.62 22.25 -45.47
N SER A 7 -3.52 22.13 -44.72
CA SER A 7 -2.45 23.10 -44.45
C SER A 7 -2.79 24.25 -43.45
N VAL A 8 -1.85 24.65 -42.58
CA VAL A 8 -0.56 25.29 -42.84
C VAL A 8 0.35 25.24 -41.60
N LEU A 9 1.59 24.90 -41.85
CA LEU A 9 2.79 25.04 -41.03
C LEU A 9 3.14 26.53 -40.86
N LEU A 10 3.60 26.99 -39.70
CA LEU A 10 4.47 28.16 -39.62
C LEU A 10 5.52 27.98 -38.53
N CYS A 11 6.75 27.80 -38.97
CA CYS A 11 7.98 27.96 -38.19
C CYS A 11 8.30 29.43 -37.99
N ALA A 12 8.81 29.84 -36.85
CA ALA A 12 9.71 30.96 -36.72
C ALA A 12 10.66 30.75 -35.55
N SER A 13 11.89 30.59 -35.88
CA SER A 13 13.12 30.61 -35.12
C SER A 13 13.62 32.04 -34.93
N MET A 14 14.40 32.30 -33.83
CA MET A 14 15.57 33.17 -33.69
C MET A 14 15.90 33.28 -32.21
N ALA A 15 17.00 32.74 -31.71
CA ALA A 15 18.44 33.09 -31.84
C ALA A 15 18.87 34.28 -30.96
N ALA A 16 19.57 33.96 -29.94
CA ALA A 16 20.97 34.25 -29.60
C ALA A 16 21.36 35.66 -29.11
N ALA A 17 22.14 35.66 -28.06
CA ALA A 17 23.47 36.27 -27.82
C ALA A 17 23.56 36.80 -26.38
N SER A 18 24.36 36.27 -25.51
CA SER A 18 25.83 36.36 -25.29
C SER A 18 26.32 37.68 -24.69
N LEU A 19 27.14 37.52 -23.69
CA LEU A 19 28.41 38.17 -23.29
C LEU A 19 28.42 38.50 -21.78
N ALA A 20 29.17 37.86 -20.90
CA ALA A 20 30.61 37.84 -20.66
C ALA A 20 31.18 39.18 -20.12
N ALA A 21 31.78 39.12 -18.94
CA ALA A 21 33.02 39.67 -18.49
C ALA A 21 33.11 39.67 -16.96
N CYS A 22 33.98 38.88 -16.34
CA CYS A 22 35.39 39.17 -15.96
C CYS A 22 35.60 40.34 -15.01
N SER A 23 36.09 40.09 -13.80
CA SER A 23 37.47 40.29 -13.34
C SER A 23 37.50 40.28 -11.83
N SER A 24 38.23 39.39 -11.19
CA SER A 24 39.63 39.45 -10.72
C SER A 24 39.96 40.46 -9.61
N GLY A 25 40.62 39.92 -8.59
CA GLY A 25 41.45 40.64 -7.61
C GLY A 25 41.33 40.03 -6.22
N ALA A 26 42.10 39.12 -5.83
CA ALA A 26 43.43 38.96 -5.31
C ALA A 26 43.66 39.60 -3.94
N SER A 27 43.95 38.71 -2.98
CA SER A 27 45.11 38.71 -2.04
C SER A 27 45.16 39.74 -0.92
N SER A 28 45.23 39.35 0.35
CA SER A 28 46.47 39.10 1.09
C SER A 28 46.24 38.95 2.60
N SER A 29 46.84 37.94 3.10
CA SER A 29 47.50 37.65 4.38
C SER A 29 47.71 38.75 5.41
N ALA A 30 47.59 38.43 6.70
CA ALA A 30 48.60 38.35 7.75
C ALA A 30 47.95 38.40 9.13
N THR A 31 48.10 37.35 9.92
CA THR A 31 48.97 37.13 11.07
C THR A 31 48.91 38.21 12.16
N THR A 32 48.55 37.90 13.39
CA THR A 32 49.36 37.80 14.60
C THR A 32 48.56 38.01 15.90
N ALA A 33 48.86 37.08 16.82
CA ALA A 33 49.04 37.22 18.26
C ALA A 33 47.85 37.46 19.21
N ALA A 34 47.76 36.50 20.11
CA ALA A 34 47.07 36.61 21.41
C ALA A 34 47.91 37.50 22.35
N PRO A 35 47.35 38.00 23.44
CA PRO A 35 47.79 37.50 24.76
C PRO A 35 46.63 37.14 25.72
N GLN A 36 46.98 36.26 26.63
CA GLN A 36 46.30 35.90 27.86
C GLN A 36 46.13 37.08 28.81
N THR A 37 45.06 37.11 29.61
CA THR A 37 45.17 37.01 31.09
C THR A 37 43.79 37.21 31.78
N THR A 38 43.62 36.39 32.77
CA THR A 38 43.04 36.54 34.13
C THR A 38 41.52 36.30 34.33
N ALA A 39 41.35 35.38 35.24
CA ALA A 39 40.14 34.90 35.87
C ALA A 39 39.37 35.97 36.67
N ALA A 40 38.06 35.84 36.68
CA ALA A 40 37.25 36.19 37.84
C ALA A 40 36.04 35.25 37.88
N GLN A 41 35.98 34.47 38.95
CA GLN A 41 34.82 33.68 39.35
C GLN A 41 33.63 34.61 39.68
N SER A 42 32.48 34.30 39.17
CA SER A 42 31.22 34.72 39.76
C SER A 42 30.27 33.54 39.70
N GLU A 43 30.01 32.94 40.83
CA GLU A 43 28.91 32.02 41.09
C GLU A 43 27.58 32.72 40.79
N THR A 44 26.86 32.15 39.86
CA THR A 44 25.42 32.44 39.74
C THR A 44 24.68 31.10 39.64
N THR A 45 24.03 30.76 40.72
CA THR A 45 23.09 29.68 40.88
C THR A 45 22.02 29.75 39.77
N ALA A 46 22.11 28.89 38.79
CA ALA A 46 21.03 28.63 37.85
C ALA A 46 20.05 27.64 38.47
N LYS A 47 18.91 28.16 38.85
CA LYS A 47 17.72 27.43 39.26
C LYS A 47 17.25 26.59 38.06
N ALA A 48 17.36 25.25 38.15
CA ALA A 48 16.73 24.34 37.21
C ALA A 48 15.20 24.51 37.36
N GLU A 49 14.58 25.06 36.37
CA GLU A 49 13.13 24.89 36.18
C GLU A 49 12.89 23.47 35.71
N GLU A 50 12.44 22.62 36.62
CA GLU A 50 11.76 21.38 36.31
C GLU A 50 10.50 21.74 35.52
N THR A 51 10.57 21.56 34.21
CA THR A 51 9.36 21.49 33.39
C THR A 51 8.73 20.12 33.67
N THR A 52 7.93 20.06 34.73
CA THR A 52 6.98 18.97 34.91
C THR A 52 6.00 19.07 33.75
N ALA A 53 6.18 18.24 32.75
CA ALA A 53 5.14 17.93 31.79
C ALA A 53 3.96 17.39 32.61
N LYS A 54 2.92 18.20 32.69
CA LYS A 54 1.66 17.86 33.28
C LYS A 54 1.09 16.72 32.44
N ALA A 55 1.23 15.49 32.87
CA ALA A 55 0.41 14.41 32.37
C ALA A 55 -1.05 14.85 32.59
N ALA A 56 -1.72 15.25 31.52
CA ALA A 56 -3.12 15.56 31.57
C ALA A 56 -3.85 14.27 31.91
N ASP A 57 -4.68 14.33 32.91
CA ASP A 57 -5.63 13.29 33.28
C ASP A 57 -6.66 13.17 32.16
N THR A 58 -6.38 12.28 31.17
CA THR A 58 -7.23 12.00 30.01
C THR A 58 -8.21 10.85 30.27
N ALA A 59 -8.43 10.51 31.53
CA ALA A 59 -9.44 9.53 31.92
C ALA A 59 -10.85 10.10 31.67
N GLY A 60 -11.34 9.94 30.42
CA GLY A 60 -12.72 10.33 30.03
C GLY A 60 -12.91 10.88 28.63
N GLU A 61 -11.86 11.25 27.92
CA GLU A 61 -12.00 11.70 26.52
C GLU A 61 -11.89 10.50 25.56
N LYS A 62 -12.84 10.45 24.61
CA LYS A 62 -12.81 9.44 23.54
C LYS A 62 -11.51 9.55 22.73
N LEU A 63 -11.04 8.43 22.24
CA LEU A 63 -10.01 8.37 21.20
C LEU A 63 -10.65 8.78 19.87
N VAL A 64 -10.19 9.88 19.27
CA VAL A 64 -10.66 10.35 17.97
C VAL A 64 -9.68 9.94 16.89
N VAL A 65 -10.12 9.06 15.99
CA VAL A 65 -9.30 8.58 14.86
C VAL A 65 -9.89 9.07 13.55
N GLY A 66 -9.09 9.81 12.75
CA GLY A 66 -9.41 10.10 11.36
C GLY A 66 -8.89 8.97 10.48
N PHE A 67 -9.75 8.34 9.66
CA PHE A 67 -9.32 7.28 8.75
C PHE A 67 -9.61 7.65 7.30
N ALA A 68 -8.55 7.77 6.47
CA ALA A 68 -8.64 8.03 5.04
C ALA A 68 -8.51 6.72 4.26
N GLN A 69 -9.67 6.14 3.89
CA GLN A 69 -9.75 4.92 3.09
C GLN A 69 -9.51 5.22 1.60
N ILE A 70 -8.94 4.26 0.86
CA ILE A 70 -8.73 4.33 -0.59
C ILE A 70 -10.06 4.54 -1.32
N GLY A 71 -11.06 3.79 -0.95
CA GLY A 71 -12.34 3.64 -1.62
C GLY A 71 -12.61 2.18 -1.94
N GLN A 72 -13.77 1.89 -2.50
CA GLN A 72 -14.18 0.55 -2.85
C GLN A 72 -13.45 0.08 -4.12
N GLU A 73 -12.62 -0.95 -4.01
CA GLU A 73 -11.89 -1.56 -5.14
C GLU A 73 -12.09 -3.08 -5.22
N SER A 74 -12.30 -3.74 -4.08
CA SER A 74 -12.38 -5.20 -3.97
C SER A 74 -13.20 -5.64 -2.76
N GLY A 75 -13.60 -6.91 -2.72
CA GLY A 75 -14.26 -7.49 -1.55
C GLY A 75 -13.37 -7.47 -0.29
N TRP A 76 -12.05 -7.59 -0.47
CA TRP A 76 -11.09 -7.44 0.62
C TRP A 76 -11.14 -6.03 1.24
N ARG A 77 -11.17 -4.99 0.39
CA ARG A 77 -11.23 -3.59 0.86
C ARG A 77 -12.55 -3.28 1.58
N ASP A 78 -13.64 -3.86 1.12
CA ASP A 78 -14.93 -3.75 1.81
C ASP A 78 -14.87 -4.38 3.21
N ALA A 79 -14.22 -5.53 3.36
CA ALA A 79 -14.04 -6.22 4.63
C ALA A 79 -13.15 -5.43 5.60
N GLU A 80 -12.07 -4.80 5.13
CA GLU A 80 -11.24 -3.92 5.95
C GLU A 80 -12.02 -2.71 6.44
N THR A 81 -12.72 -2.03 5.52
CA THR A 81 -13.59 -0.89 5.87
C THR A 81 -14.62 -1.29 6.93
N LEU A 82 -15.30 -2.43 6.72
CA LEU A 82 -16.28 -2.94 7.66
C LEU A 82 -15.67 -3.26 9.02
N SER A 83 -14.45 -3.85 9.05
CA SER A 83 -13.73 -4.16 10.29
C SER A 83 -13.46 -2.90 11.11
N ILE A 84 -13.01 -1.82 10.46
CA ILE A 84 -12.72 -0.52 11.10
C ILE A 84 -14.01 0.12 11.64
N GLN A 85 -15.05 0.20 10.80
CA GLN A 85 -16.33 0.82 11.17
C GLN A 85 -17.07 0.04 12.26
N THR A 86 -17.02 -1.29 12.19
CA THR A 86 -17.64 -2.16 13.20
C THR A 86 -16.98 -1.97 14.56
N TYR A 87 -15.63 -2.00 14.61
CA TYR A 87 -14.92 -1.79 15.87
C TYR A 87 -15.26 -0.43 16.50
N ALA A 88 -15.26 0.64 15.69
CA ALA A 88 -15.61 1.98 16.16
C ALA A 88 -17.06 2.03 16.68
N SER A 89 -18.00 1.39 15.98
CA SER A 89 -19.41 1.34 16.40
C SER A 89 -19.62 0.57 17.69
N GLU A 90 -18.97 -0.59 17.84
CA GLU A 90 -19.07 -1.43 19.02
C GLU A 90 -18.40 -0.80 20.25
N ASN A 91 -17.43 0.09 20.05
CA ASN A 91 -16.70 0.80 21.10
C ASN A 91 -17.01 2.31 21.13
N GLY A 92 -18.18 2.74 20.69
CA GLY A 92 -18.55 4.14 20.53
C GLY A 92 -18.60 4.95 21.82
N ASP A 93 -18.50 4.32 23.00
CA ASP A 93 -18.28 4.96 24.28
C ASP A 93 -16.83 5.41 24.50
N LYS A 94 -15.87 4.81 23.83
CA LYS A 94 -14.42 5.04 23.96
C LYS A 94 -13.77 5.62 22.72
N VAL A 95 -14.37 5.40 21.54
CA VAL A 95 -13.80 5.74 20.24
C VAL A 95 -14.76 6.61 19.45
N GLU A 96 -14.20 7.56 18.70
CA GLU A 96 -14.87 8.31 17.63
C GLU A 96 -14.08 8.13 16.34
N LEU A 97 -14.76 7.71 15.26
CA LEU A 97 -14.16 7.54 13.94
C LEU A 97 -14.66 8.61 12.98
N LEU A 98 -13.71 9.39 12.45
CA LEU A 98 -13.95 10.30 11.32
C LEU A 98 -13.50 9.57 10.05
N PHE A 99 -14.45 9.02 9.32
CA PHE A 99 -14.17 8.20 8.13
C PHE A 99 -14.28 9.02 6.84
N ALA A 100 -13.30 8.88 5.95
CA ALA A 100 -13.31 9.50 4.62
C ALA A 100 -13.04 8.43 3.55
N ASP A 101 -13.95 8.33 2.59
CA ASP A 101 -13.78 7.53 1.36
C ASP A 101 -13.16 8.40 0.27
N ALA A 102 -11.98 8.05 -0.19
CA ALA A 102 -11.25 8.82 -1.18
C ALA A 102 -11.64 8.50 -2.63
N GLN A 103 -12.51 7.52 -2.87
CA GLN A 103 -12.93 7.14 -4.22
C GLN A 103 -11.76 6.87 -5.16
N GLN A 104 -10.74 6.18 -4.66
CA GLN A 104 -9.49 5.81 -5.33
C GLN A 104 -8.66 7.01 -5.84
N LYS A 105 -8.79 8.17 -5.16
CA LYS A 105 -8.07 9.40 -5.53
C LYS A 105 -7.19 9.88 -4.39
N GLN A 106 -5.89 9.92 -4.61
CA GLN A 106 -4.92 10.44 -3.64
C GLN A 106 -5.23 11.86 -3.19
N GLU A 107 -5.66 12.72 -4.12
CA GLU A 107 -6.04 14.10 -3.80
C GLU A 107 -7.17 14.20 -2.77
N ASN A 108 -8.09 13.23 -2.75
CA ASN A 108 -9.15 13.16 -1.76
C ASN A 108 -8.61 12.69 -0.41
N GLN A 109 -7.65 11.74 -0.38
CA GLN A 109 -6.98 11.34 0.86
C GLN A 109 -6.19 12.50 1.46
N ILE A 110 -5.44 13.24 0.65
CA ILE A 110 -4.72 14.44 1.11
C ILE A 110 -5.67 15.48 1.72
N LYS A 111 -6.82 15.72 1.09
CA LYS A 111 -7.86 16.60 1.64
C LYS A 111 -8.44 16.08 2.95
N ALA A 112 -8.67 14.77 3.04
CA ALA A 112 -9.17 14.15 4.26
C ALA A 112 -8.17 14.31 5.42
N ILE A 113 -6.88 14.04 5.17
CA ILE A 113 -5.82 14.20 6.18
C ILE A 113 -5.75 15.66 6.67
N LYS A 114 -5.78 16.65 5.76
CA LYS A 114 -5.79 18.07 6.14
C LYS A 114 -7.01 18.42 7.00
N ASN A 115 -8.18 17.89 6.66
CA ASN A 115 -9.40 18.09 7.44
C ASN A 115 -9.30 17.43 8.84
N PHE A 116 -8.67 16.25 8.95
CA PHE A 116 -8.41 15.60 10.24
C PHE A 116 -7.44 16.42 11.11
N ILE A 117 -6.41 17.00 10.49
CA ILE A 117 -5.48 17.92 11.17
C ILE A 117 -6.23 19.14 11.71
N GLU A 118 -7.07 19.77 10.88
CA GLU A 118 -7.89 20.94 11.29
C GLU A 118 -8.87 20.61 12.42
N GLN A 119 -9.39 19.38 12.47
CA GLN A 119 -10.28 18.92 13.53
C GLN A 119 -9.55 18.47 14.80
N GLY A 120 -8.21 18.36 14.76
CA GLY A 120 -7.39 17.97 15.90
C GLY A 120 -7.65 16.54 16.37
N VAL A 121 -7.73 15.58 15.43
CA VAL A 121 -7.86 14.15 15.79
C VAL A 121 -6.64 13.68 16.56
N ASP A 122 -6.79 12.63 17.39
CA ASP A 122 -5.66 12.07 18.15
C ASP A 122 -4.69 11.28 17.27
N VAL A 123 -5.20 10.59 16.24
CA VAL A 123 -4.43 9.74 15.32
C VAL A 123 -5.07 9.76 13.94
N ILE A 124 -4.24 9.74 12.91
CA ILE A 124 -4.67 9.55 11.52
C ILE A 124 -4.30 8.13 11.07
N GLY A 125 -5.29 7.35 10.61
CA GLY A 125 -5.09 6.11 9.87
C GLY A 125 -5.18 6.38 8.37
N LEU A 126 -4.30 5.75 7.59
CA LEU A 126 -4.24 5.92 6.15
C LEU A 126 -3.92 4.59 5.47
N ALA A 127 -4.76 4.19 4.50
CA ALA A 127 -4.41 3.20 3.49
C ALA A 127 -4.09 3.93 2.18
N PRO A 128 -2.80 4.13 1.80
CA PRO A 128 -2.46 4.99 0.66
C PRO A 128 -2.91 4.40 -0.68
N VAL A 129 -3.48 5.22 -1.58
CA VAL A 129 -3.80 4.80 -2.96
C VAL A 129 -2.53 4.41 -3.71
N VAL A 130 -1.48 5.24 -3.61
CA VAL A 130 -0.16 5.05 -4.21
C VAL A 130 0.93 5.37 -3.17
N GLU A 131 2.17 4.95 -3.43
CA GLU A 131 3.27 5.13 -2.47
C GLU A 131 3.81 6.55 -2.38
N THR A 132 3.83 7.30 -3.49
CA THR A 132 4.54 8.59 -3.59
C THR A 132 3.64 9.80 -3.40
N GLY A 133 4.24 10.97 -3.07
CA GLY A 133 3.53 12.25 -3.02
C GLY A 133 2.90 12.59 -1.67
N TRP A 134 3.36 11.99 -0.59
CA TRP A 134 2.81 12.15 0.76
C TRP A 134 3.62 13.08 1.67
N ASP A 135 4.89 13.36 1.34
CA ASP A 135 5.85 14.06 2.22
C ASP A 135 5.26 15.32 2.84
N GLN A 136 4.62 16.16 2.03
CA GLN A 136 4.10 17.43 2.52
C GLN A 136 2.99 17.26 3.56
N VAL A 137 1.98 16.42 3.28
CA VAL A 137 0.84 16.27 4.19
C VAL A 137 1.21 15.49 5.45
N PHE A 138 2.21 14.60 5.36
CA PHE A 138 2.75 13.90 6.53
C PHE A 138 3.55 14.86 7.42
N ALA A 139 4.36 15.75 6.82
CA ALA A 139 5.03 16.80 7.58
C ALA A 139 4.02 17.75 8.26
N GLU A 140 2.92 18.13 7.59
CA GLU A 140 1.85 18.92 8.17
C GLU A 140 1.21 18.22 9.39
N ALA A 141 0.99 16.90 9.33
CA ALA A 141 0.46 16.12 10.46
C ALA A 141 1.48 16.05 11.62
N GLN A 142 2.78 15.84 11.29
CA GLN A 142 3.86 15.82 12.29
C GLN A 142 4.00 17.18 13.00
N GLU A 143 3.94 18.31 12.27
CA GLU A 143 3.95 19.66 12.82
C GLU A 143 2.75 19.92 13.76
N ALA A 144 1.61 19.31 13.45
CA ALA A 144 0.42 19.37 14.30
C ALA A 144 0.50 18.43 15.53
N GLY A 145 1.54 17.57 15.59
CA GLY A 145 1.70 16.57 16.64
C GLY A 145 0.75 15.38 16.53
N ILE A 146 0.18 15.14 15.36
CA ILE A 146 -0.79 14.06 15.11
C ILE A 146 -0.06 12.89 14.42
N PRO A 147 0.09 11.73 15.09
CA PRO A 147 0.74 10.56 14.51
C PRO A 147 -0.09 9.94 13.40
N ILE A 148 0.60 9.43 12.35
CA ILE A 148 0.00 8.68 11.25
C ILE A 148 0.28 7.19 11.46
N ILE A 149 -0.74 6.36 11.32
CA ILE A 149 -0.67 4.90 11.19
C ILE A 149 -0.92 4.57 9.71
N LEU A 150 0.06 3.96 9.05
CA LEU A 150 -0.14 3.35 7.75
C LEU A 150 -0.81 2.00 7.94
N LEU A 151 -1.90 1.74 7.22
CA LEU A 151 -2.67 0.51 7.30
C LEU A 151 -2.71 -0.17 5.94
N ASP A 152 -2.48 -1.47 5.89
CA ASP A 152 -2.42 -2.29 4.68
C ASP A 152 -1.29 -1.85 3.72
N ARG A 153 -1.34 -0.67 3.14
CA ARG A 153 -0.36 -0.18 2.16
C ARG A 153 0.66 0.78 2.77
N ARG A 154 1.86 0.81 2.22
CA ARG A 154 2.94 1.71 2.61
C ARG A 154 2.95 2.97 1.77
N ALA A 155 3.53 4.04 2.33
CA ALA A 155 3.90 5.26 1.64
C ALA A 155 5.44 5.35 1.56
N ASP A 156 5.96 5.85 0.45
CA ASP A 156 7.38 6.12 0.25
C ASP A 156 7.70 7.50 0.83
N VAL A 157 7.85 7.53 2.14
CA VAL A 157 8.21 8.71 2.94
C VAL A 157 9.27 8.34 3.98
N SER A 158 9.92 9.34 4.56
CA SER A 158 10.85 9.11 5.66
C SER A 158 10.15 8.44 6.84
N GLU A 159 10.82 7.45 7.47
CA GLU A 159 10.24 6.66 8.56
C GLU A 159 9.85 7.48 9.79
N ASP A 160 10.44 8.66 9.98
CA ASP A 160 10.10 9.57 11.07
C ASP A 160 8.78 10.32 10.86
N LEU A 161 8.22 10.31 9.66
CA LEU A 161 6.96 10.98 9.34
C LEU A 161 5.70 10.15 9.67
N TYR A 162 5.82 8.88 10.04
CA TYR A 162 4.69 8.06 10.49
C TYR A 162 5.06 7.25 11.73
N ALA A 163 4.07 6.90 12.54
CA ALA A 163 4.29 6.18 13.79
C ALA A 163 4.57 4.70 13.55
N THR A 164 3.74 4.03 12.75
CA THR A 164 3.84 2.59 12.48
C THR A 164 3.15 2.25 11.16
N PHE A 165 3.54 1.11 10.59
CA PHE A 165 2.83 0.41 9.54
C PHE A 165 2.20 -0.86 10.12
N ILE A 166 0.93 -1.10 9.80
CA ILE A 166 0.19 -2.32 10.18
C ILE A 166 -0.22 -3.01 8.87
N GLY A 167 0.26 -4.21 8.63
CA GLY A 167 -0.07 -4.96 7.42
C GLY A 167 0.85 -6.13 7.14
N SER A 168 0.58 -6.81 6.04
CA SER A 168 1.26 -8.00 5.56
C SER A 168 2.63 -7.72 4.95
N ASP A 169 3.42 -8.77 4.78
CA ASP A 169 4.65 -8.76 4.00
C ASP A 169 4.34 -9.18 2.56
N PHE A 170 4.05 -8.20 1.73
CA PHE A 170 3.65 -8.44 0.35
C PHE A 170 4.73 -9.12 -0.51
N ILE A 171 6.02 -8.90 -0.19
CA ILE A 171 7.11 -9.63 -0.85
C ILE A 171 7.02 -11.12 -0.50
N GLU A 172 6.77 -11.44 0.77
CA GLU A 172 6.65 -12.85 1.19
C GLU A 172 5.37 -13.50 0.64
N GLU A 173 4.25 -12.75 0.56
CA GLU A 173 3.03 -13.23 -0.12
C GLU A 173 3.32 -13.61 -1.58
N GLY A 174 4.01 -12.74 -2.33
CA GLY A 174 4.43 -13.02 -3.71
C GLY A 174 5.30 -14.27 -3.84
N LYS A 175 6.28 -14.45 -2.94
CA LYS A 175 7.12 -15.66 -2.90
C LYS A 175 6.32 -16.91 -2.58
N MET A 176 5.38 -16.85 -1.65
CA MET A 176 4.49 -17.97 -1.33
C MET A 176 3.64 -18.35 -2.54
N ALA A 177 3.07 -17.36 -3.23
CA ALA A 177 2.30 -17.58 -4.46
C ALA A 177 3.15 -18.22 -5.59
N ALA A 178 4.41 -17.78 -5.76
CA ALA A 178 5.33 -18.33 -6.75
C ALA A 178 5.63 -19.81 -6.50
N LYS A 179 5.89 -20.18 -5.24
CA LYS A 179 6.14 -21.57 -4.84
C LYS A 179 4.95 -22.48 -5.14
N GLU A 180 3.73 -22.01 -4.83
CA GLU A 180 2.52 -22.79 -5.11
C GLU A 180 2.22 -22.86 -6.61
N MET A 181 2.42 -21.77 -7.37
CA MET A 181 2.31 -21.81 -8.84
C MET A 181 3.26 -22.84 -9.45
N ALA A 182 4.54 -22.81 -9.07
CA ALA A 182 5.54 -23.75 -9.57
C ALA A 182 5.14 -25.20 -9.29
N LYS A 183 4.72 -25.50 -8.08
CA LYS A 183 4.24 -26.84 -7.67
C LYS A 183 3.03 -27.29 -8.53
N LEU A 184 2.07 -26.40 -8.78
CA LEU A 184 0.83 -26.70 -9.52
C LEU A 184 1.08 -27.01 -11.00
N ILE A 185 2.06 -26.35 -11.65
CA ILE A 185 2.35 -26.53 -13.07
C ILE A 185 3.56 -27.44 -13.34
N GLY A 186 4.19 -28.01 -12.28
CA GLY A 186 5.34 -28.91 -12.40
C GLY A 186 6.64 -28.18 -12.74
N GLU A 187 6.85 -27.00 -12.24
CA GLU A 187 8.04 -26.14 -12.35
C GLU A 187 8.44 -25.77 -13.81
N GLU A 188 7.51 -25.92 -14.77
CA GLU A 188 7.76 -25.63 -16.19
C GLU A 188 6.46 -25.17 -16.89
N GLY A 189 6.54 -24.10 -17.68
CA GLY A 189 5.44 -23.65 -18.50
C GLY A 189 5.30 -22.13 -18.57
N LYS A 190 4.27 -21.69 -19.29
CA LYS A 190 3.96 -20.29 -19.50
C LYS A 190 2.83 -19.85 -18.60
N ILE A 191 3.04 -18.76 -17.92
CA ILE A 191 2.04 -18.17 -17.04
C ILE A 191 1.80 -16.71 -17.41
N VAL A 192 0.69 -16.17 -16.96
CA VAL A 192 0.35 -14.74 -17.05
C VAL A 192 0.12 -14.16 -15.67
N GLU A 193 0.29 -12.87 -15.54
CA GLU A 193 0.19 -12.13 -14.29
C GLU A 193 -0.82 -10.99 -14.41
N LEU A 194 -1.75 -10.94 -13.45
CA LEU A 194 -2.70 -9.85 -13.26
C LEU A 194 -2.22 -8.99 -12.10
N GLU A 195 -1.66 -7.83 -12.42
CA GLU A 195 -1.10 -6.92 -11.42
C GLU A 195 -2.17 -6.06 -10.76
N GLY A 196 -1.91 -5.62 -9.54
CA GLY A 196 -2.75 -4.64 -8.85
C GLY A 196 -2.60 -3.22 -9.39
N THR A 197 -3.12 -2.25 -8.64
CA THR A 197 -3.06 -0.82 -8.99
C THR A 197 -1.62 -0.34 -9.09
N VAL A 198 -1.28 0.28 -10.20
CA VAL A 198 0.07 0.79 -10.47
C VAL A 198 0.47 1.83 -9.42
N GLY A 199 1.64 1.64 -8.82
CA GLY A 199 2.19 2.53 -7.79
C GLY A 199 1.66 2.26 -6.37
N ALA A 200 0.84 1.23 -6.17
CA ALA A 200 0.48 0.76 -4.84
C ALA A 200 1.52 -0.25 -4.32
N SER A 201 1.93 -0.13 -3.05
CA SER A 201 2.94 -1.01 -2.44
C SER A 201 2.57 -2.49 -2.53
N ALA A 202 1.30 -2.84 -2.35
CA ALA A 202 0.83 -4.21 -2.50
C ALA A 202 1.06 -4.77 -3.93
N ALA A 203 0.88 -3.95 -4.98
CA ALA A 203 1.15 -4.38 -6.35
C ALA A 203 2.64 -4.52 -6.62
N THR A 204 3.44 -3.51 -6.23
CA THR A 204 4.89 -3.49 -6.46
C THR A 204 5.60 -4.65 -5.74
N ASP A 205 5.26 -4.89 -4.49
CA ASP A 205 5.95 -5.87 -3.66
C ASP A 205 5.50 -7.31 -3.96
N ARG A 206 4.20 -7.56 -4.21
CA ARG A 206 3.69 -8.87 -4.64
C ARG A 206 4.32 -9.29 -5.96
N LYS A 207 4.44 -8.34 -6.90
CA LYS A 207 5.17 -8.56 -8.15
C LYS A 207 6.63 -8.89 -7.91
N THR A 208 7.33 -8.07 -7.14
CA THR A 208 8.75 -8.27 -6.84
C THR A 208 8.98 -9.65 -6.20
N GLY A 209 8.19 -9.99 -5.17
CA GLY A 209 8.30 -11.28 -4.49
C GLY A 209 8.06 -12.47 -5.40
N PHE A 210 7.05 -12.40 -6.26
CA PHE A 210 6.72 -13.47 -7.20
C PHE A 210 7.76 -13.61 -8.32
N ASP A 211 8.07 -12.53 -9.02
CA ASP A 211 8.97 -12.54 -10.18
C ASP A 211 10.39 -12.96 -9.80
N ASP A 212 10.90 -12.44 -8.67
CA ASP A 212 12.24 -12.79 -8.18
C ASP A 212 12.32 -14.26 -7.76
N GLU A 213 11.29 -14.80 -7.09
CA GLU A 213 11.24 -16.21 -6.71
C GLU A 213 11.15 -17.12 -7.96
N ILE A 214 10.28 -16.79 -8.93
CA ILE A 214 10.19 -17.53 -10.20
C ILE A 214 11.54 -17.54 -10.91
N LYS A 215 12.16 -16.38 -11.05
CA LYS A 215 13.44 -16.23 -11.74
C LYS A 215 14.59 -16.98 -11.05
N ALA A 216 14.62 -16.95 -9.72
CA ALA A 216 15.70 -17.54 -8.94
C ALA A 216 15.57 -19.07 -8.82
N SER A 217 14.33 -19.55 -8.57
CA SER A 217 14.09 -20.95 -8.18
C SER A 217 13.46 -21.79 -9.28
N TYR A 218 12.73 -21.19 -10.24
CA TYR A 218 11.95 -21.90 -11.25
C TYR A 218 12.19 -21.39 -12.68
N PRO A 219 13.44 -21.39 -13.19
CA PRO A 219 13.83 -20.72 -14.44
C PRO A 219 13.20 -21.31 -15.72
N LYS A 220 12.42 -22.38 -15.64
CA LYS A 220 11.65 -22.92 -16.76
C LYS A 220 10.19 -22.42 -16.80
N ILE A 221 9.79 -21.63 -15.81
CA ILE A 221 8.52 -20.94 -15.83
C ILE A 221 8.75 -19.58 -16.50
N GLU A 222 7.95 -19.29 -17.51
CA GLU A 222 8.00 -18.04 -18.28
C GLU A 222 6.76 -17.20 -18.01
N ILE A 223 6.93 -16.01 -17.46
CA ILE A 223 5.86 -15.01 -17.35
C ILE A 223 5.76 -14.32 -18.72
N ILE A 224 4.80 -14.73 -19.54
CA ILE A 224 4.68 -14.32 -20.94
C ILE A 224 3.88 -13.02 -21.14
N ALA A 225 3.12 -12.62 -20.14
CA ALA A 225 2.37 -11.35 -20.12
C ALA A 225 2.06 -10.96 -18.68
N SER A 226 2.16 -9.67 -18.41
CA SER A 226 1.84 -9.06 -17.13
C SER A 226 1.14 -7.73 -17.41
N GLN A 227 -0.01 -7.49 -16.78
CA GLN A 227 -0.79 -6.27 -16.94
C GLN A 227 -1.65 -5.97 -15.73
N THR A 228 -1.82 -4.68 -15.40
CA THR A 228 -2.68 -4.26 -14.30
C THR A 228 -4.16 -4.54 -14.58
N GLY A 229 -4.84 -5.07 -13.57
CA GLY A 229 -6.29 -5.18 -13.47
C GLY A 229 -6.82 -4.35 -12.30
N ASP A 230 -5.99 -3.42 -11.75
CA ASP A 230 -6.34 -2.43 -10.72
C ASP A 230 -7.05 -3.02 -9.49
N PHE A 231 -6.73 -4.26 -9.12
CA PHE A 231 -7.36 -5.04 -8.05
C PHE A 231 -8.86 -5.28 -8.23
N THR A 232 -9.44 -4.95 -9.40
CA THR A 232 -10.89 -5.09 -9.62
C THR A 232 -11.23 -6.34 -10.42
N ARG A 233 -12.37 -6.97 -10.09
CA ARG A 233 -12.86 -8.17 -10.80
C ARG A 233 -13.11 -7.90 -12.29
N ALA A 234 -13.72 -6.76 -12.60
CA ALA A 234 -14.07 -6.41 -13.98
C ALA A 234 -12.82 -6.25 -14.85
N GLN A 235 -11.80 -5.55 -14.37
CA GLN A 235 -10.57 -5.37 -15.13
C GLN A 235 -9.73 -6.65 -15.17
N GLY A 236 -9.69 -7.44 -14.07
CA GLY A 236 -9.07 -8.76 -14.08
C GLY A 236 -9.66 -9.67 -15.17
N LYS A 237 -10.99 -9.65 -15.35
CA LYS A 237 -11.66 -10.36 -16.45
C LYS A 237 -11.22 -9.83 -17.81
N GLU A 238 -11.28 -8.53 -18.05
CA GLU A 238 -10.93 -7.91 -19.33
C GLU A 238 -9.47 -8.20 -19.73
N VAL A 239 -8.54 -8.08 -18.80
CA VAL A 239 -7.12 -8.38 -19.03
C VAL A 239 -6.92 -9.86 -19.34
N MET A 240 -7.57 -10.76 -18.59
CA MET A 240 -7.48 -12.21 -18.85
C MET A 240 -8.06 -12.60 -20.22
N GLU A 241 -9.17 -11.99 -20.64
CA GLU A 241 -9.70 -12.17 -22.00
C GLU A 241 -8.69 -11.77 -23.07
N SER A 242 -7.96 -10.66 -22.86
CA SER A 242 -6.90 -10.20 -23.76
C SER A 242 -5.75 -11.19 -23.82
N PHE A 243 -5.33 -11.72 -22.68
CA PHE A 243 -4.28 -12.75 -22.61
C PHE A 243 -4.68 -14.02 -23.34
N LEU A 244 -5.90 -14.51 -23.14
CA LEU A 244 -6.42 -15.72 -23.83
C LEU A 244 -6.56 -15.56 -25.35
N LYS A 245 -6.83 -14.35 -25.84
CA LYS A 245 -6.86 -14.04 -27.29
C LYS A 245 -5.46 -14.09 -27.89
N SER A 246 -4.46 -13.59 -27.15
CA SER A 246 -3.08 -13.43 -27.63
C SER A 246 -2.21 -14.67 -27.44
N ASN A 247 -2.51 -15.51 -26.44
CA ASN A 247 -1.71 -16.67 -26.02
C ASN A 247 -2.58 -17.92 -25.92
N LYS A 248 -2.09 -19.07 -26.42
CA LYS A 248 -2.87 -20.33 -26.49
C LYS A 248 -2.41 -21.42 -25.53
N ASP A 249 -1.24 -21.27 -24.93
CA ASP A 249 -0.58 -22.29 -24.10
C ASP A 249 -0.30 -21.82 -22.66
N ILE A 250 -1.20 -20.99 -22.15
CA ILE A 250 -1.14 -20.52 -20.75
C ILE A 250 -1.42 -21.69 -19.81
N LYS A 251 -0.49 -21.97 -18.90
CA LYS A 251 -0.58 -23.04 -17.87
C LYS A 251 -1.10 -22.53 -16.54
N GLY A 252 -0.86 -21.24 -16.24
CA GLY A 252 -1.30 -20.63 -14.99
C GLY A 252 -1.52 -19.13 -15.09
N VAL A 253 -2.31 -18.63 -14.19
CA VAL A 253 -2.48 -17.21 -13.93
C VAL A 253 -2.18 -16.92 -12.46
N TYR A 254 -1.26 -16.00 -12.23
CA TYR A 254 -1.04 -15.37 -10.94
C TYR A 254 -1.81 -14.06 -10.90
N ALA A 255 -2.70 -13.89 -9.95
CA ALA A 255 -3.42 -12.66 -9.72
C ALA A 255 -3.01 -12.06 -8.37
N HIS A 256 -2.66 -10.77 -8.36
CA HIS A 256 -2.25 -10.09 -7.14
C HIS A 256 -3.35 -10.00 -6.10
N ASN A 257 -4.62 -10.25 -6.48
CA ASN A 257 -5.71 -10.46 -5.53
C ASN A 257 -6.79 -11.42 -6.04
N ASP A 258 -7.64 -11.84 -5.12
CA ASP A 258 -8.71 -12.81 -5.37
C ASP A 258 -9.80 -12.24 -6.30
N ASP A 259 -10.13 -10.95 -6.22
CA ASP A 259 -11.15 -10.35 -7.09
C ASP A 259 -10.74 -10.40 -8.57
N MET A 260 -9.47 -10.10 -8.89
CA MET A 260 -8.98 -10.28 -10.26
C MET A 260 -8.95 -11.76 -10.66
N ALA A 261 -8.60 -12.67 -9.75
CA ALA A 261 -8.64 -14.12 -10.01
C ALA A 261 -10.06 -14.59 -10.33
N LEU A 262 -11.07 -14.13 -9.59
CA LEU A 262 -12.48 -14.41 -9.85
C LEU A 262 -12.92 -13.88 -11.22
N GLY A 263 -12.44 -12.71 -11.62
CA GLY A 263 -12.63 -12.18 -12.97
C GLY A 263 -11.96 -13.06 -14.04
N ALA A 264 -10.73 -13.51 -13.79
CA ALA A 264 -10.03 -14.43 -14.68
C ALA A 264 -10.75 -15.77 -14.84
N ILE A 265 -11.35 -16.32 -13.78
CA ILE A 265 -12.18 -17.53 -13.81
C ILE A 265 -13.34 -17.35 -14.81
N GLU A 266 -14.04 -16.22 -14.78
CA GLU A 266 -15.11 -15.93 -15.72
C GLU A 266 -14.60 -15.89 -17.16
N ALA A 267 -13.49 -15.19 -17.43
CA ALA A 267 -12.89 -15.11 -18.76
C ALA A 267 -12.45 -16.48 -19.31
N ILE A 268 -11.87 -17.33 -18.45
CA ILE A 268 -11.43 -18.68 -18.81
C ILE A 268 -12.65 -19.55 -19.18
N LYS A 269 -13.75 -19.49 -18.41
CA LYS A 269 -15.00 -20.19 -18.72
C LYS A 269 -15.62 -19.74 -20.05
N GLU A 270 -15.66 -18.43 -20.30
CA GLU A 270 -16.19 -17.85 -21.54
C GLU A 270 -15.35 -18.24 -22.77
N ALA A 271 -14.05 -18.49 -22.58
CA ALA A 271 -13.18 -19.02 -23.62
C ALA A 271 -13.37 -20.54 -23.86
N GLY A 272 -14.26 -21.21 -23.10
CA GLY A 272 -14.51 -22.65 -23.21
C GLY A 272 -13.46 -23.53 -22.53
N LEU A 273 -12.63 -22.95 -21.67
CA LEU A 273 -11.62 -23.64 -20.87
C LEU A 273 -12.10 -23.87 -19.44
N LYS A 274 -11.46 -24.77 -18.73
CA LYS A 274 -11.77 -25.10 -17.34
C LYS A 274 -10.77 -24.40 -16.41
N PRO A 275 -11.19 -23.37 -15.65
CA PRO A 275 -10.35 -22.74 -14.64
C PRO A 275 -9.97 -23.77 -13.55
N GLY A 276 -8.78 -23.67 -12.99
CA GLY A 276 -8.27 -24.62 -12.01
C GLY A 276 -7.78 -25.95 -12.58
N GLU A 277 -8.27 -26.37 -13.76
CA GLU A 277 -7.91 -27.61 -14.44
C GLU A 277 -6.97 -27.35 -15.64
N ASP A 278 -7.47 -26.67 -16.68
CA ASP A 278 -6.70 -26.34 -17.89
C ASP A 278 -5.69 -25.21 -17.62
N ILE A 279 -6.07 -24.24 -16.82
CA ILE A 279 -5.24 -23.11 -16.37
C ILE A 279 -5.26 -23.07 -14.84
N LYS A 280 -4.09 -23.22 -14.22
CA LYS A 280 -3.94 -23.13 -12.77
C LYS A 280 -4.08 -21.68 -12.30
N ILE A 281 -4.73 -21.48 -11.15
CA ILE A 281 -5.01 -20.15 -10.61
C ILE A 281 -4.46 -20.05 -9.20
N VAL A 282 -3.57 -19.08 -9.00
CA VAL A 282 -3.03 -18.68 -7.71
C VAL A 282 -3.29 -17.21 -7.50
N SER A 283 -3.79 -16.84 -6.33
CA SER A 283 -4.13 -15.46 -5.97
C SER A 283 -3.73 -15.14 -4.54
N ILE A 284 -4.02 -13.92 -4.12
CA ILE A 284 -3.78 -13.42 -2.76
C ILE A 284 -5.06 -12.77 -2.26
N ASP A 285 -5.31 -12.77 -0.98
CA ASP A 285 -6.26 -12.15 -0.08
C ASP A 285 -6.94 -13.16 0.86
N GLY A 286 -7.45 -14.28 0.33
CA GLY A 286 -8.22 -15.25 1.10
C GLY A 286 -9.68 -14.84 1.33
N VAL A 287 -10.32 -14.14 0.39
CA VAL A 287 -11.75 -13.80 0.50
C VAL A 287 -12.63 -15.03 0.35
N ARG A 288 -13.80 -15.02 0.98
CA ARG A 288 -14.76 -16.13 0.96
C ARG A 288 -15.05 -16.65 -0.45
N ALA A 289 -15.21 -15.73 -1.42
CA ALA A 289 -15.55 -16.10 -2.79
C ALA A 289 -14.49 -16.96 -3.50
N ILE A 290 -13.20 -16.75 -3.21
CA ILE A 290 -12.14 -17.60 -3.77
C ILE A 290 -12.14 -19.00 -3.13
N PHE A 291 -12.48 -19.12 -1.83
CA PHE A 291 -12.67 -20.42 -1.20
C PHE A 291 -13.84 -21.20 -1.82
N GLU A 292 -14.93 -20.51 -2.17
CA GLU A 292 -16.05 -21.12 -2.92
C GLU A 292 -15.59 -21.60 -4.30
N ALA A 293 -14.78 -20.80 -5.02
CA ALA A 293 -14.21 -21.20 -6.31
C ALA A 293 -13.22 -22.38 -6.16
N MET A 294 -12.37 -22.38 -5.14
CA MET A 294 -11.46 -23.51 -4.86
C MET A 294 -12.24 -24.79 -4.51
N ALA A 295 -13.29 -24.70 -3.70
CA ALA A 295 -14.15 -25.84 -3.37
C ALA A 295 -14.89 -26.39 -4.59
N ALA A 296 -15.18 -25.55 -5.59
CA ALA A 296 -15.74 -25.93 -6.89
C ALA A 296 -14.70 -26.46 -7.88
N GLY A 297 -13.40 -26.43 -7.54
CA GLY A 297 -12.28 -26.84 -8.41
C GLY A 297 -11.92 -25.81 -9.46
N GLU A 298 -12.34 -24.56 -9.29
CA GLU A 298 -12.15 -23.46 -10.26
C GLU A 298 -10.96 -22.56 -9.95
N ALA A 299 -10.38 -22.69 -8.76
CA ALA A 299 -9.10 -22.08 -8.35
C ALA A 299 -8.28 -23.09 -7.57
N ASN A 300 -6.97 -22.85 -7.41
CA ASN A 300 -6.06 -23.83 -6.84
C ASN A 300 -5.45 -23.39 -5.51
N CYS A 301 -5.16 -22.11 -5.34
CA CYS A 301 -4.51 -21.59 -4.15
C CYS A 301 -4.81 -20.11 -3.97
N THR A 302 -4.94 -19.68 -2.72
CA THR A 302 -4.88 -18.28 -2.31
C THR A 302 -3.91 -18.13 -1.14
N VAL A 303 -3.10 -17.07 -1.14
CA VAL A 303 -2.30 -16.65 0.01
C VAL A 303 -3.13 -15.66 0.81
N GLU A 304 -3.23 -15.85 2.12
CA GLU A 304 -4.01 -14.94 2.96
C GLU A 304 -3.32 -13.58 3.11
N CYS A 305 -4.10 -12.51 2.98
CA CYS A 305 -3.84 -11.17 3.44
C CYS A 305 -5.04 -10.76 4.28
N ASN A 306 -4.88 -10.61 5.59
CA ASN A 306 -6.02 -10.46 6.50
C ASN A 306 -6.55 -9.01 6.54
N PRO A 307 -7.81 -8.73 6.14
CA PRO A 307 -8.39 -7.38 6.16
C PRO A 307 -8.94 -6.95 7.52
N LEU A 308 -9.02 -7.85 8.51
CA LEU A 308 -9.67 -7.55 9.79
C LEU A 308 -8.75 -6.73 10.71
N LEU A 309 -8.28 -5.57 10.21
CA LEU A 309 -7.29 -4.72 10.85
C LEU A 309 -7.88 -3.67 11.79
N GLY A 310 -9.22 -3.53 11.86
CA GLY A 310 -9.89 -2.54 12.70
C GLY A 310 -9.47 -2.60 14.18
N PRO A 311 -9.55 -3.74 14.87
CA PRO A 311 -9.10 -3.85 16.27
C PRO A 311 -7.67 -3.37 16.46
N LEU A 312 -6.77 -3.81 15.59
CA LEU A 312 -5.34 -3.49 15.68
C LEU A 312 -5.05 -2.00 15.45
N LEU A 313 -5.77 -1.37 14.52
CA LEU A 313 -5.71 0.08 14.30
C LEU A 313 -6.04 0.86 15.57
N PHE A 314 -7.19 0.57 16.20
CA PHE A 314 -7.64 1.32 17.36
C PHE A 314 -6.84 1.01 18.63
N GLU A 315 -6.38 -0.24 18.82
CA GLU A 315 -5.47 -0.59 19.92
C GLU A 315 -4.13 0.13 19.79
N THR A 316 -3.59 0.24 18.58
CA THR A 316 -2.35 0.95 18.30
C THR A 316 -2.53 2.46 18.47
N ALA A 317 -3.65 3.03 18.00
CA ALA A 317 -3.99 4.43 18.18
C ALA A 317 -4.15 4.80 19.67
N ALA A 318 -4.74 3.92 20.48
CA ALA A 318 -4.86 4.14 21.92
C ALA A 318 -3.49 4.18 22.62
N LYS A 319 -2.55 3.30 22.24
CA LYS A 319 -1.17 3.33 22.73
C LYS A 319 -0.47 4.64 22.39
N LEU A 320 -0.60 5.10 21.13
CA LEU A 320 -0.02 6.37 20.69
C LEU A 320 -0.60 7.57 21.45
N LYS A 321 -1.91 7.62 21.68
CA LYS A 321 -2.58 8.65 22.51
C LYS A 321 -2.07 8.63 23.96
N ALA A 322 -1.77 7.46 24.49
CA ALA A 322 -1.20 7.29 25.84
C ALA A 322 0.31 7.64 25.89
N GLY A 323 0.96 7.96 24.77
CA GLY A 323 2.40 8.22 24.70
C GLY A 323 3.26 6.96 24.80
N GLU A 324 2.68 5.79 24.54
CA GLU A 324 3.40 4.52 24.54
C GLU A 324 4.13 4.31 23.21
N SER A 325 5.24 3.58 23.26
CA SER A 325 5.95 3.18 22.05
C SER A 325 5.22 2.05 21.34
N VAL A 326 5.24 2.08 20.00
CA VAL A 326 4.71 1.01 19.14
C VAL A 326 5.82 0.48 18.23
N GLU A 327 5.71 -0.79 17.82
CA GLU A 327 6.61 -1.37 16.83
C GLU A 327 6.49 -0.61 15.50
N LYS A 328 7.60 -0.43 14.77
CA LYS A 328 7.60 0.28 13.49
C LYS A 328 6.80 -0.45 12.40
N TRP A 329 6.73 -1.75 12.51
CA TRP A 329 5.89 -2.61 11.68
C TRP A 329 5.17 -3.66 12.52
N VAL A 330 3.86 -3.56 12.59
CA VAL A 330 2.97 -4.56 13.17
C VAL A 330 2.55 -5.51 12.05
N LYS A 331 3.32 -6.59 11.89
CA LYS A 331 3.16 -7.53 10.79
C LYS A 331 1.98 -8.47 11.01
N SER A 332 1.13 -8.61 9.99
CA SER A 332 0.11 -9.66 9.92
C SER A 332 0.75 -11.04 9.72
N VAL A 333 0.06 -12.07 10.16
CA VAL A 333 0.45 -13.47 9.91
C VAL A 333 -0.40 -14.00 8.77
N ASP A 334 0.24 -14.28 7.64
CA ASP A 334 -0.42 -14.73 6.44
C ASP A 334 -0.23 -16.23 6.26
N GLY A 335 -1.24 -16.92 5.73
CA GLY A 335 -1.24 -18.37 5.49
C GLY A 335 -1.39 -18.69 4.00
N VAL A 336 -1.12 -19.94 3.64
CA VAL A 336 -1.37 -20.47 2.31
C VAL A 336 -2.53 -21.44 2.38
N PHE A 337 -3.54 -21.23 1.55
CA PHE A 337 -4.71 -22.12 1.45
C PHE A 337 -4.77 -22.72 0.05
N THR A 338 -4.68 -24.04 -0.01
CA THR A 338 -4.82 -24.82 -1.24
C THR A 338 -6.25 -25.35 -1.41
N ALA A 339 -6.61 -25.76 -2.62
CA ALA A 339 -7.98 -26.19 -2.93
C ALA A 339 -8.48 -27.34 -2.05
N ASP A 340 -7.61 -28.24 -1.61
CA ASP A 340 -7.95 -29.34 -0.70
C ASP A 340 -8.31 -28.87 0.72
N MET A 341 -7.85 -27.68 1.13
CA MET A 341 -8.16 -27.06 2.42
C MET A 341 -9.47 -26.23 2.37
N ALA A 342 -9.94 -25.90 1.17
CA ALA A 342 -11.00 -24.90 0.98
C ALA A 342 -12.32 -25.28 1.65
N ALA A 343 -12.75 -26.53 1.52
CA ALA A 343 -14.03 -26.99 2.07
C ALA A 343 -14.07 -26.95 3.61
N GLU A 344 -12.92 -27.19 4.26
CA GLU A 344 -12.77 -27.12 5.73
C GLU A 344 -12.68 -25.66 6.20
N ALA A 345 -11.95 -24.82 5.47
CA ALA A 345 -11.72 -23.42 5.84
C ALA A 345 -12.95 -22.53 5.59
N LEU A 346 -13.73 -22.78 4.53
CA LEU A 346 -14.84 -21.96 4.08
C LEU A 346 -15.88 -21.58 5.17
N PRO A 347 -16.32 -22.48 6.07
CA PRO A 347 -17.29 -22.13 7.11
C PRO A 347 -16.77 -21.05 8.09
N ASN A 348 -15.46 -20.91 8.23
CA ASN A 348 -14.81 -19.99 9.16
C ASN A 348 -14.35 -18.67 8.50
N ARG A 349 -14.47 -18.53 7.17
CA ARG A 349 -14.12 -17.29 6.47
C ARG A 349 -15.10 -16.19 6.82
N LYS A 350 -14.58 -15.06 7.32
CA LYS A 350 -15.36 -13.91 7.79
C LYS A 350 -15.48 -12.80 6.75
N TYR A 351 -14.76 -12.91 5.65
CA TYR A 351 -14.71 -11.91 4.58
C TYR A 351 -14.57 -12.57 3.20
#